data_e2bc288973aacae5c64b57b91f5d0156
#
_entry.id   e2bc288973aacae5c64b57b91f5d0156
#
_cell.length_a   1.000
_cell.length_b   1.000
_cell.length_c   1.000
_cell.angle_alpha   90.00
_cell.angle_beta   90.00
_cell.angle_gamma   90.00
#
_symmetry.space_group_name_H-M   'P 1'
#
loop_
_entity.id
_entity.type
_entity.pdbx_description
1 polymer ?
#
loop_
_entity_poly.entity_id
_entity_poly.type
_entity_poly.pdbx_seq_one_letter_code
_entity_poly.pdbx_strand_id
1 'polypeptide(L)'
;MKKKYKYLTLLVIVTLILSACSNKKSLYSDEGQVFRKIITQDITTLDTALITDAVSSDVAGQTFEGLYSIDKNDKVTLGVAKETPQKSNGGKTLTINLRKDAKWSNGDPVTAHDFVYAWRKVVDPKTASEFAYIMSDIKNADLVNTGKKPVNSLGIKALNKYKLQIDLERPVPYINELLALSTFYPQDAKIAKKYDKKYGTNAERAVYNGPFKVTNWQVEDKIQLVKNNQYWDKKNVKLDKVNYKEAPAC
;
A
#
# COMPACT_ATOMS: atom_id res chain seq x y z
N MET A 1 28.35 71.98 2.66
CA MET A 1 27.14 71.32 3.22
C MET A 1 26.49 70.35 2.20
N LYS A 2 26.37 70.63 0.93
CA LYS A 2 25.68 69.79 -0.09
C LYS A 2 26.26 68.40 -0.31
N LYS A 3 27.56 68.12 -0.08
CA LYS A 3 28.17 66.79 -0.24
C LYS A 3 27.81 65.82 0.89
N LYS A 4 27.64 66.27 2.12
CA LYS A 4 27.32 65.40 3.28
C LYS A 4 25.89 64.80 3.17
N TYR A 5 24.94 65.55 2.63
CA TYR A 5 23.57 65.08 2.43
C TYR A 5 23.46 64.04 1.31
N LYS A 6 24.31 64.12 0.27
CA LYS A 6 24.34 63.06 -0.76
C LYS A 6 24.78 61.67 -0.26
N TYR A 7 25.72 61.65 0.67
CA TYR A 7 26.14 60.36 1.30
C TYR A 7 25.11 59.88 2.29
N LEU A 8 24.43 60.75 3.01
CA LEU A 8 23.38 60.36 3.93
C LEU A 8 22.16 59.80 3.20
N THR A 9 21.75 60.39 2.09
CA THR A 9 20.66 59.85 1.23
C THR A 9 21.06 58.52 0.56
N LEU A 10 22.31 58.35 0.15
CA LEU A 10 22.78 57.09 -0.41
C LEU A 10 22.78 55.97 0.64
N LEU A 11 23.17 56.26 1.89
CA LEU A 11 23.18 55.32 3.00
C LEU A 11 21.76 54.87 3.37
N VAL A 12 20.76 55.78 3.37
CA VAL A 12 19.35 55.48 3.65
C VAL A 12 18.75 54.60 2.54
N ILE A 13 19.12 54.83 1.26
CA ILE A 13 18.65 54.02 0.15
C ILE A 13 19.26 52.60 0.23
N VAL A 14 20.51 52.47 0.58
CA VAL A 14 21.17 51.15 0.74
C VAL A 14 20.58 50.36 1.91
N THR A 15 20.22 51.00 3.03
CA THR A 15 19.57 50.32 4.15
C THR A 15 18.14 49.88 3.84
N LEU A 16 17.41 50.62 3.01
CA LEU A 16 16.06 50.23 2.52
C LEU A 16 16.10 49.04 1.56
N ILE A 17 17.13 48.91 0.72
CA ILE A 17 17.31 47.77 -0.19
C ILE A 17 17.67 46.51 0.58
N LEU A 18 18.47 46.60 1.64
CA LEU A 18 18.83 45.46 2.51
C LEU A 18 17.66 44.95 3.35
N SER A 19 16.67 45.78 3.66
CA SER A 19 15.46 45.37 4.39
C SER A 19 14.44 44.60 3.52
N ALA A 20 14.51 44.70 2.19
CA ALA A 20 13.60 44.02 1.26
C ALA A 20 13.89 42.53 1.10
N CYS A 21 15.07 42.06 1.52
CA CYS A 21 15.44 40.63 1.43
C CYS A 21 15.07 39.81 2.68
N SER A 22 14.51 40.41 3.73
CA SER A 22 14.26 39.77 5.03
C SER A 22 12.90 39.09 5.18
N ASN A 23 12.01 39.16 4.17
CA ASN A 23 10.69 38.50 4.24
C ASN A 23 10.54 37.47 3.09
N LYS A 24 11.51 36.55 2.94
CA LYS A 24 11.16 35.26 2.35
C LYS A 24 10.34 34.50 3.40
N LYS A 25 9.04 34.77 3.51
CA LYS A 25 8.08 33.73 3.87
C LYS A 25 8.39 32.59 2.93
N SER A 26 8.92 31.48 3.47
CA SER A 26 9.04 30.23 2.76
C SER A 26 7.73 29.99 2.04
N LEU A 27 7.74 29.98 0.70
CA LEU A 27 6.60 29.54 -0.12
C LEU A 27 6.34 28.04 0.05
N TYR A 28 7.17 27.38 0.84
CA TYR A 28 6.94 26.02 1.35
C TYR A 28 6.04 26.18 2.58
N SER A 29 4.75 25.90 2.36
CA SER A 29 3.81 25.71 3.45
C SER A 29 4.37 24.69 4.45
N ASP A 30 4.03 24.81 5.72
CA ASP A 30 4.34 23.90 6.83
C ASP A 30 3.73 22.48 6.63
N GLU A 31 3.39 22.10 5.39
CA GLU A 31 2.71 20.85 5.02
C GLU A 31 3.63 19.62 4.99
N GLY A 32 4.96 19.81 5.21
CA GLY A 32 5.93 18.74 5.07
C GLY A 32 6.21 18.36 3.61
N GLN A 33 6.76 17.16 3.36
CA GLN A 33 7.04 16.66 2.02
C GLN A 33 5.77 16.04 1.43
N VAL A 34 5.13 16.73 0.48
CA VAL A 34 3.87 16.33 -0.14
C VAL A 34 4.07 15.99 -1.61
N PHE A 35 3.72 14.77 -2.02
CA PHE A 35 3.61 14.39 -3.41
C PHE A 35 2.17 14.60 -3.90
N ARG A 36 2.00 15.20 -5.09
CA ARG A 36 0.70 15.43 -5.70
C ARG A 36 0.64 14.74 -7.06
N LYS A 37 -0.40 13.94 -7.26
CA LYS A 37 -0.64 13.18 -8.49
C LYS A 37 -2.04 13.45 -9.01
N ILE A 38 -2.16 13.70 -10.30
CA ILE A 38 -3.45 13.75 -11.00
C ILE A 38 -3.81 12.32 -11.42
N ILE A 39 -5.04 11.92 -11.20
CA ILE A 39 -5.62 10.65 -11.62
C ILE A 39 -6.76 10.90 -12.61
N THR A 40 -7.02 9.96 -13.49
CA THR A 40 -8.02 10.08 -14.57
C THR A 40 -9.37 9.48 -14.21
N GLN A 41 -9.45 8.78 -13.12
CA GLN A 41 -10.66 8.18 -12.56
C GLN A 41 -10.50 8.01 -11.05
N ASP A 42 -11.60 7.92 -10.33
CA ASP A 42 -11.58 7.60 -8.90
C ASP A 42 -11.20 6.14 -8.67
N ILE A 43 -10.80 5.83 -7.43
CA ILE A 43 -10.60 4.43 -7.03
C ILE A 43 -11.96 3.76 -6.82
N THR A 44 -12.06 2.50 -7.21
CA THR A 44 -13.30 1.73 -7.07
C THR A 44 -13.43 1.13 -5.67
N THR A 45 -12.31 0.68 -5.11
CA THR A 45 -12.27 0.03 -3.80
C THR A 45 -10.85 -0.04 -3.25
N LEU A 46 -10.74 -0.18 -1.93
CA LEU A 46 -9.52 -0.55 -1.21
C LEU A 46 -9.58 -2.01 -0.70
N ASP A 47 -10.62 -2.76 -1.09
CA ASP A 47 -10.67 -4.20 -0.85
C ASP A 47 -9.76 -4.91 -1.85
N THR A 48 -8.59 -5.36 -1.39
CA THR A 48 -7.55 -5.98 -2.24
C THR A 48 -8.03 -7.23 -2.98
N ALA A 49 -9.13 -7.85 -2.57
CA ALA A 49 -9.75 -8.97 -3.28
C ALA A 49 -10.62 -8.53 -4.48
N LEU A 50 -10.96 -7.25 -4.57
CA LEU A 50 -11.89 -6.70 -5.58
C LEU A 50 -11.28 -5.63 -6.47
N ILE A 51 -10.02 -5.27 -6.28
CA ILE A 51 -9.31 -4.29 -7.11
C ILE A 51 -9.09 -4.86 -8.51
N THR A 52 -9.55 -4.13 -9.53
CA THR A 52 -9.41 -4.51 -10.95
C THR A 52 -8.83 -3.38 -11.81
N ASP A 53 -8.76 -2.16 -11.28
CA ASP A 53 -8.28 -0.98 -12.00
C ASP A 53 -6.88 -0.52 -11.54
N ALA A 54 -6.18 0.17 -12.43
CA ALA A 54 -4.81 0.60 -12.20
C ALA A 54 -4.69 1.68 -11.11
N VAL A 55 -5.69 2.56 -10.97
CA VAL A 55 -5.64 3.66 -9.97
C VAL A 55 -5.85 3.10 -8.58
N SER A 56 -6.83 2.21 -8.39
CA SER A 56 -7.01 1.49 -7.12
C SER A 56 -5.78 0.64 -6.76
N SER A 57 -5.15 -0.02 -7.75
CA SER A 57 -3.91 -0.78 -7.54
C SER A 57 -2.74 0.11 -7.12
N ASP A 58 -2.61 1.31 -7.71
CA ASP A 58 -1.57 2.29 -7.33
C ASP A 58 -1.77 2.76 -5.87
N VAL A 59 -2.99 3.14 -5.50
CA VAL A 59 -3.30 3.54 -4.11
C VAL A 59 -3.11 2.37 -3.15
N ALA A 60 -3.50 1.15 -3.53
CA ALA A 60 -3.28 -0.04 -2.73
C ALA A 60 -1.78 -0.31 -2.53
N GLY A 61 -0.94 -0.15 -3.56
CA GLY A 61 0.51 -0.27 -3.47
C GLY A 61 1.18 0.74 -2.54
N GLN A 62 0.54 1.90 -2.28
CA GLN A 62 1.02 2.87 -1.30
C GLN A 62 0.52 2.58 0.12
N THR A 63 -0.58 1.86 0.26
CA THR A 63 -1.29 1.73 1.55
C THR A 63 -1.23 0.32 2.15
N PHE A 64 -1.00 -0.68 1.31
CA PHE A 64 -0.79 -2.06 1.74
C PHE A 64 0.59 -2.55 1.32
N GLU A 65 1.04 -3.61 1.96
CA GLU A 65 2.27 -4.32 1.63
C GLU A 65 2.02 -5.83 1.69
N GLY A 66 2.45 -6.53 0.62
CA GLY A 66 2.39 -7.98 0.50
C GLY A 66 3.57 -8.69 1.16
N LEU A 67 3.72 -9.98 0.82
CA LEU A 67 4.91 -10.76 1.22
C LEU A 67 6.16 -10.14 0.62
N TYR A 68 6.07 -9.74 -0.64
CA TYR A 68 7.12 -9.12 -1.44
C TYR A 68 6.60 -7.83 -2.06
N SER A 69 7.52 -6.99 -2.53
CA SER A 69 7.26 -5.77 -3.29
C SER A 69 8.20 -5.72 -4.49
N ILE A 70 7.88 -4.90 -5.48
CA ILE A 70 8.75 -4.64 -6.64
C ILE A 70 9.33 -3.24 -6.48
N ASP A 71 10.65 -3.13 -6.57
CA ASP A 71 11.33 -1.84 -6.46
C ASP A 71 11.34 -1.06 -7.79
N LYS A 72 11.89 0.15 -7.78
CA LYS A 72 11.99 1.03 -8.98
C LYS A 72 12.84 0.46 -10.13
N ASN A 73 13.53 -0.64 -9.94
CA ASN A 73 14.38 -1.32 -10.92
C ASN A 73 13.76 -2.67 -11.33
N ASP A 74 12.46 -2.85 -11.09
CA ASP A 74 11.67 -4.07 -11.35
C ASP A 74 12.20 -5.31 -10.61
N LYS A 75 12.88 -5.12 -9.47
CA LYS A 75 13.39 -6.21 -8.66
C LYS A 75 12.48 -6.51 -7.49
N VAL A 76 12.27 -7.79 -7.25
CA VAL A 76 11.55 -8.26 -6.07
C VAL A 76 12.35 -7.95 -4.80
N THR A 77 11.70 -7.32 -3.85
CA THR A 77 12.22 -6.98 -2.52
C THR A 77 11.35 -7.58 -1.43
N LEU A 78 11.89 -7.66 -0.22
CA LEU A 78 11.14 -8.17 0.93
C LEU A 78 10.15 -7.11 1.43
N GLY A 79 8.89 -7.52 1.59
CA GLY A 79 7.85 -6.77 2.28
C GLY A 79 7.62 -7.32 3.69
N VAL A 80 6.43 -7.91 3.92
CA VAL A 80 6.10 -8.59 5.19
C VAL A 80 6.88 -9.89 5.38
N ALA A 81 7.34 -10.53 4.30
CA ALA A 81 8.24 -11.67 4.39
C ALA A 81 9.62 -11.20 4.93
N LYS A 82 10.17 -11.96 5.88
CA LYS A 82 11.49 -11.69 6.47
C LYS A 82 12.64 -12.15 5.57
N GLU A 83 12.38 -13.09 4.68
CA GLU A 83 13.36 -13.75 3.82
C GLU A 83 12.68 -14.33 2.58
N THR A 84 13.47 -14.83 1.63
CA THR A 84 12.98 -15.60 0.49
C THR A 84 12.37 -16.92 0.95
N PRO A 85 11.40 -17.51 0.20
CA PRO A 85 10.71 -18.72 0.64
C PRO A 85 11.68 -19.92 0.72
N GLN A 86 11.55 -20.70 1.78
CA GLN A 86 12.15 -22.04 1.83
C GLN A 86 11.32 -22.97 0.95
N LYS A 87 11.96 -23.56 -0.06
CA LYS A 87 11.31 -24.45 -1.02
C LYS A 87 11.50 -25.91 -0.61
N SER A 88 10.42 -26.70 -0.66
CA SER A 88 10.44 -28.15 -0.43
C SER A 88 9.49 -28.85 -1.41
N ASN A 89 9.41 -30.17 -1.34
CA ASN A 89 8.54 -30.98 -2.21
C ASN A 89 8.77 -30.66 -3.70
N GLY A 90 10.04 -30.62 -4.14
CA GLY A 90 10.37 -30.29 -5.53
C GLY A 90 9.97 -28.87 -5.94
N GLY A 91 9.91 -27.92 -5.01
CA GLY A 91 9.52 -26.54 -5.25
C GLY A 91 8.01 -26.28 -5.23
N LYS A 92 7.19 -27.29 -4.89
CA LYS A 92 5.73 -27.16 -4.78
C LYS A 92 5.26 -26.68 -3.42
N THR A 93 6.11 -26.68 -2.39
CA THR A 93 5.77 -26.18 -1.06
C THR A 93 6.73 -25.06 -0.69
N LEU A 94 6.17 -23.91 -0.38
CA LEU A 94 6.89 -22.73 0.07
C LEU A 94 6.60 -22.50 1.55
N THR A 95 7.65 -22.31 2.34
CA THR A 95 7.52 -21.89 3.74
C THR A 95 8.14 -20.50 3.90
N ILE A 96 7.38 -19.55 4.43
CA ILE A 96 7.77 -18.14 4.54
C ILE A 96 7.66 -17.70 5.99
N ASN A 97 8.76 -17.21 6.55
CA ASN A 97 8.75 -16.54 7.84
C ASN A 97 8.37 -15.07 7.65
N LEU A 98 7.41 -14.61 8.42
CA LEU A 98 6.97 -13.21 8.43
C LEU A 98 7.77 -12.42 9.47
N ARG A 99 7.95 -11.14 9.21
CA ARG A 99 8.50 -10.21 10.18
C ARG A 99 7.51 -9.98 11.32
N LYS A 100 8.04 -9.83 12.54
CA LYS A 100 7.23 -9.65 13.75
C LYS A 100 6.89 -8.19 14.03
N ASP A 101 7.58 -7.27 13.37
CA ASP A 101 7.44 -5.81 13.52
C ASP A 101 6.48 -5.18 12.50
N ALA A 102 5.95 -5.95 11.52
CA ALA A 102 4.88 -5.50 10.64
C ALA A 102 3.58 -5.33 11.42
N LYS A 103 2.97 -4.16 11.30
CA LYS A 103 1.72 -3.78 11.98
C LYS A 103 0.73 -3.15 11.03
N TRP A 104 -0.52 -3.36 11.33
CA TRP A 104 -1.62 -2.59 10.78
C TRP A 104 -1.62 -1.16 11.36
N SER A 105 -2.24 -0.22 10.67
CA SER A 105 -2.33 1.19 11.11
C SER A 105 -3.11 1.40 12.41
N ASN A 106 -3.90 0.41 12.84
CA ASN A 106 -4.57 0.37 14.14
C ASN A 106 -3.68 -0.18 15.27
N GLY A 107 -2.44 -0.62 14.95
CA GLY A 107 -1.47 -1.17 15.90
C GLY A 107 -1.48 -2.68 16.03
N ASP A 108 -2.47 -3.39 15.49
CA ASP A 108 -2.52 -4.85 15.48
C ASP A 108 -1.34 -5.43 14.66
N PRO A 109 -0.77 -6.58 15.02
CA PRO A 109 0.29 -7.20 14.24
C PRO A 109 -0.24 -7.78 12.93
N VAL A 110 0.52 -7.67 11.84
CA VAL A 110 0.28 -8.42 10.61
C VAL A 110 0.71 -9.87 10.81
N THR A 111 -0.17 -10.80 10.49
CA THR A 111 0.02 -12.23 10.78
C THR A 111 -0.19 -13.11 9.56
N ALA A 112 0.26 -14.37 9.64
CA ALA A 112 -0.01 -15.37 8.61
C ALA A 112 -1.52 -15.62 8.41
N HIS A 113 -2.34 -15.41 9.46
CA HIS A 113 -3.79 -15.56 9.36
C HIS A 113 -4.44 -14.48 8.48
N ASP A 114 -3.87 -13.29 8.39
CA ASP A 114 -4.36 -12.20 7.55
C ASP A 114 -4.17 -12.52 6.06
N PHE A 115 -3.04 -13.17 5.70
CA PHE A 115 -2.82 -13.69 4.36
C PHE A 115 -3.77 -14.84 4.04
N VAL A 116 -3.92 -15.81 4.93
CA VAL A 116 -4.85 -16.94 4.75
C VAL A 116 -6.28 -16.44 4.55
N TYR A 117 -6.71 -15.45 5.33
CA TYR A 117 -8.03 -14.86 5.19
C TYR A 117 -8.20 -14.17 3.83
N ALA A 118 -7.28 -13.28 3.48
CA ALA A 118 -7.35 -12.50 2.24
C ALA A 118 -7.37 -13.40 0.99
N TRP A 119 -6.47 -14.38 0.91
CA TRP A 119 -6.37 -15.24 -0.26
C TRP A 119 -7.58 -16.18 -0.41
N ARG A 120 -8.11 -16.68 0.71
CA ARG A 120 -9.36 -17.44 0.71
C ARG A 120 -10.53 -16.60 0.24
N LYS A 121 -10.56 -15.32 0.61
CA LYS A 121 -11.58 -14.39 0.14
C LYS A 121 -11.49 -14.16 -1.37
N VAL A 122 -10.28 -13.98 -1.93
CA VAL A 122 -10.10 -13.82 -3.40
C VAL A 122 -10.69 -14.99 -4.17
N VAL A 123 -10.42 -16.23 -3.77
CA VAL A 123 -10.89 -17.42 -4.50
C VAL A 123 -12.29 -17.90 -4.10
N ASP A 124 -12.91 -17.31 -3.08
CA ASP A 124 -14.29 -17.65 -2.72
C ASP A 124 -15.27 -17.21 -3.83
N PRO A 125 -16.05 -18.13 -4.42
CA PRO A 125 -17.02 -17.77 -5.46
C PRO A 125 -18.01 -16.66 -5.02
N LYS A 126 -18.27 -16.54 -3.73
CA LYS A 126 -19.15 -15.50 -3.16
C LYS A 126 -18.55 -14.11 -3.24
N THR A 127 -17.24 -14.00 -3.32
CA THR A 127 -16.52 -12.73 -3.47
C THR A 127 -16.64 -12.22 -4.92
N ALA A 128 -16.75 -13.12 -5.89
CA ALA A 128 -16.76 -12.81 -7.32
C ALA A 128 -15.57 -11.95 -7.76
N SER A 129 -14.37 -12.26 -7.23
CA SER A 129 -13.14 -11.56 -7.60
C SER A 129 -12.79 -11.83 -9.06
N GLU A 130 -12.71 -10.78 -9.87
CA GLU A 130 -12.33 -10.91 -11.30
C GLU A 130 -10.89 -11.40 -11.46
N PHE A 131 -10.01 -11.14 -10.48
CA PHE A 131 -8.60 -11.54 -10.52
C PHE A 131 -8.29 -12.83 -9.75
N ALA A 132 -9.33 -13.61 -9.38
CA ALA A 132 -9.12 -14.91 -8.73
C ALA A 132 -8.24 -15.86 -9.56
N TYR A 133 -8.30 -15.78 -10.90
CA TYR A 133 -7.49 -16.60 -11.82
C TYR A 133 -5.97 -16.40 -11.64
N ILE A 134 -5.53 -15.25 -11.14
CA ILE A 134 -4.10 -14.98 -10.85
C ILE A 134 -3.55 -15.94 -9.80
N MET A 135 -4.42 -16.51 -8.97
CA MET A 135 -4.05 -17.49 -7.96
C MET A 135 -4.01 -18.94 -8.47
N SER A 136 -4.20 -19.21 -9.76
CA SER A 136 -4.31 -20.56 -10.34
C SER A 136 -3.11 -21.48 -10.07
N ASP A 137 -1.92 -20.91 -9.84
CA ASP A 137 -0.74 -21.68 -9.44
C ASP A 137 -0.77 -22.15 -7.96
N ILE A 138 -1.65 -21.58 -7.13
CA ILE A 138 -1.85 -22.03 -5.75
C ILE A 138 -2.73 -23.28 -5.76
N LYS A 139 -2.34 -24.31 -5.04
CA LYS A 139 -3.05 -25.58 -4.99
C LYS A 139 -4.54 -25.39 -4.68
N ASN A 140 -5.37 -26.01 -5.50
CA ASN A 140 -6.83 -25.98 -5.45
C ASN A 140 -7.49 -24.61 -5.75
N ALA A 141 -6.78 -23.56 -6.13
CA ALA A 141 -7.37 -22.24 -6.33
C ALA A 141 -8.52 -22.28 -7.35
N ASP A 142 -8.33 -22.86 -8.53
CA ASP A 142 -9.37 -22.97 -9.57
C ASP A 142 -10.54 -23.86 -9.15
N LEU A 143 -10.28 -24.92 -8.39
CA LEU A 143 -11.32 -25.81 -7.89
C LEU A 143 -12.18 -25.13 -6.82
N VAL A 144 -11.57 -24.30 -6.00
CA VAL A 144 -12.28 -23.48 -5.01
C VAL A 144 -13.08 -22.38 -5.74
N ASN A 145 -12.45 -21.64 -6.64
CA ASN A 145 -13.10 -20.53 -7.34
C ASN A 145 -14.30 -20.99 -8.18
N THR A 146 -14.26 -22.20 -8.70
CA THR A 146 -15.40 -22.81 -9.42
C THR A 146 -16.41 -23.55 -8.52
N GLY A 147 -16.26 -23.46 -7.20
CA GLY A 147 -17.15 -24.10 -6.22
C GLY A 147 -17.02 -25.62 -6.12
N LYS A 148 -16.04 -26.24 -6.79
CA LYS A 148 -15.80 -27.68 -6.78
C LYS A 148 -15.11 -28.19 -5.51
N LYS A 149 -14.45 -27.27 -4.76
CA LYS A 149 -13.85 -27.55 -3.45
C LYS A 149 -14.18 -26.45 -2.44
N PRO A 150 -14.19 -26.77 -1.14
CA PRO A 150 -14.44 -25.76 -0.12
C PRO A 150 -13.25 -24.79 0.00
N VAL A 151 -13.53 -23.54 0.39
CA VAL A 151 -12.55 -22.42 0.49
C VAL A 151 -11.34 -22.78 1.37
N ASN A 152 -11.54 -23.56 2.42
CA ASN A 152 -10.47 -23.99 3.32
C ASN A 152 -9.49 -25.01 2.70
N SER A 153 -9.79 -25.57 1.52
CA SER A 153 -8.91 -26.48 0.79
C SER A 153 -7.84 -25.74 -0.07
N LEU A 154 -7.92 -24.41 -0.17
CA LEU A 154 -6.88 -23.61 -0.82
C LEU A 154 -5.51 -23.91 -0.21
N GLY A 155 -4.50 -24.07 -1.05
CA GLY A 155 -3.12 -24.41 -0.69
C GLY A 155 -2.40 -23.30 0.09
N ILE A 156 -3.03 -22.76 1.13
CA ILE A 156 -2.42 -21.80 2.05
C ILE A 156 -2.81 -22.11 3.49
N LYS A 157 -1.84 -22.07 4.40
CA LYS A 157 -2.09 -22.22 5.84
C LYS A 157 -1.10 -21.45 6.69
N ALA A 158 -1.58 -20.93 7.81
CA ALA A 158 -0.73 -20.40 8.87
C ALA A 158 -0.20 -21.58 9.71
N LEU A 159 1.11 -21.82 9.67
CA LEU A 159 1.75 -22.82 10.53
C LEU A 159 1.83 -22.32 11.98
N ASN A 160 1.99 -21.01 12.14
CA ASN A 160 1.86 -20.26 13.38
C ASN A 160 1.60 -18.79 13.03
N LYS A 161 1.57 -17.90 14.04
CA LYS A 161 1.28 -16.46 13.87
C LYS A 161 2.15 -15.78 12.83
N TYR A 162 3.42 -16.19 12.65
CA TYR A 162 4.40 -15.54 11.79
C TYR A 162 5.06 -16.52 10.80
N LYS A 163 4.41 -17.62 10.49
CA LYS A 163 4.92 -18.61 9.55
C LYS A 163 3.81 -19.09 8.64
N LEU A 164 3.97 -18.82 7.35
CA LEU A 164 3.03 -19.15 6.30
C LEU A 164 3.55 -20.33 5.49
N GLN A 165 2.67 -21.27 5.12
CA GLN A 165 2.95 -22.26 4.11
C GLN A 165 2.02 -22.05 2.93
N ILE A 166 2.59 -22.17 1.73
CA ILE A 166 1.89 -22.11 0.45
C ILE A 166 2.22 -23.40 -0.31
N ASP A 167 1.19 -24.11 -0.71
CA ASP A 167 1.31 -25.29 -1.58
C ASP A 167 0.88 -24.88 -3.01
N LEU A 168 1.70 -25.24 -3.99
CA LEU A 168 1.50 -24.93 -5.41
C LEU A 168 1.05 -26.18 -6.17
N GLU A 169 0.35 -26.00 -7.29
CA GLU A 169 0.02 -27.08 -8.23
C GLU A 169 1.29 -27.61 -8.92
N ARG A 170 2.22 -26.73 -9.21
CA ARG A 170 3.50 -27.00 -9.86
C ARG A 170 4.60 -26.06 -9.33
N PRO A 171 5.89 -26.36 -9.56
CA PRO A 171 6.94 -25.37 -9.29
C PRO A 171 6.78 -24.17 -10.22
N VAL A 172 6.83 -22.93 -9.64
CA VAL A 172 6.67 -21.67 -10.37
C VAL A 172 7.95 -20.87 -10.21
N PRO A 173 8.74 -20.64 -11.29
CA PRO A 173 10.01 -19.91 -11.23
C PRO A 173 9.83 -18.46 -10.79
N TYR A 174 8.76 -17.78 -11.22
CA TYR A 174 8.43 -16.38 -10.98
C TYR A 174 7.48 -16.19 -9.78
N ILE A 175 7.45 -17.12 -8.84
CA ILE A 175 6.49 -17.07 -7.73
C ILE A 175 6.65 -15.83 -6.85
N ASN A 176 7.85 -15.31 -6.67
CA ASN A 176 8.08 -14.15 -5.82
C ASN A 176 7.50 -12.87 -6.46
N GLU A 177 7.63 -12.72 -7.77
CA GLU A 177 7.02 -11.64 -8.56
C GLU A 177 5.50 -11.72 -8.48
N LEU A 178 4.94 -12.92 -8.63
CA LEU A 178 3.50 -13.14 -8.50
C LEU A 178 2.99 -12.74 -7.12
N LEU A 179 3.68 -13.14 -6.06
CA LEU A 179 3.33 -12.83 -4.67
C LEU A 179 3.52 -11.35 -4.29
N ALA A 180 4.08 -10.52 -5.17
CA ALA A 180 4.18 -9.08 -4.99
C ALA A 180 2.95 -8.31 -5.51
N LEU A 181 2.05 -8.96 -6.26
CA LEU A 181 0.83 -8.35 -6.80
C LEU A 181 -0.19 -8.03 -5.69
N SER A 182 -0.97 -6.98 -5.89
CA SER A 182 -1.98 -6.51 -4.92
C SER A 182 -3.04 -7.57 -4.57
N THR A 183 -3.35 -8.48 -5.49
CA THR A 183 -4.25 -9.63 -5.27
C THR A 183 -3.79 -10.55 -4.12
N PHE A 184 -2.46 -10.58 -3.84
CA PHE A 184 -1.86 -11.36 -2.76
C PHE A 184 -1.63 -10.58 -1.47
N TYR A 185 -2.10 -9.33 -1.38
CA TYR A 185 -1.94 -8.53 -0.15
C TYR A 185 -2.79 -9.12 0.98
N PRO A 186 -2.34 -8.97 2.24
CA PRO A 186 -3.11 -9.40 3.40
C PRO A 186 -4.29 -8.46 3.66
N GLN A 187 -5.27 -8.95 4.42
CA GLN A 187 -6.33 -8.14 5.00
C GLN A 187 -6.41 -8.43 6.49
N ASP A 188 -6.56 -7.40 7.33
CA ASP A 188 -6.90 -7.61 8.72
C ASP A 188 -8.25 -8.31 8.81
N ALA A 189 -8.21 -9.61 9.14
CA ALA A 189 -9.39 -10.46 9.14
C ALA A 189 -10.50 -9.97 10.09
N LYS A 190 -10.12 -9.30 11.20
CA LYS A 190 -11.05 -8.75 12.16
C LYS A 190 -11.80 -7.55 11.57
N ILE A 191 -11.07 -6.64 10.95
CA ILE A 191 -11.64 -5.42 10.36
C ILE A 191 -12.44 -5.77 9.09
N ALA A 192 -11.89 -6.64 8.23
CA ALA A 192 -12.58 -7.07 7.02
C ALA A 192 -13.92 -7.76 7.34
N LYS A 193 -13.97 -8.64 8.33
CA LYS A 193 -15.22 -9.27 8.79
C LYS A 193 -16.19 -8.28 9.43
N LYS A 194 -15.67 -7.28 10.18
CA LYS A 194 -16.50 -6.26 10.82
C LYS A 194 -17.30 -5.45 9.79
N TYR A 195 -16.65 -5.10 8.67
CA TYR A 195 -17.27 -4.28 7.64
C TYR A 195 -17.91 -5.08 6.51
N ASP A 196 -17.53 -6.36 6.35
CA ASP A 196 -18.07 -7.28 5.33
C ASP A 196 -18.08 -6.63 3.93
N LYS A 197 -19.22 -6.55 3.26
CA LYS A 197 -19.36 -5.93 1.94
C LYS A 197 -18.98 -4.43 1.91
N LYS A 198 -18.90 -3.78 3.05
CA LYS A 198 -18.49 -2.38 3.17
C LYS A 198 -16.99 -2.22 3.41
N TYR A 199 -16.22 -3.30 3.55
CA TYR A 199 -14.77 -3.21 3.70
C TYR A 199 -14.14 -2.55 2.48
N GLY A 200 -13.23 -1.59 2.71
CA GLY A 200 -12.53 -0.91 1.62
C GLY A 200 -13.35 0.09 0.80
N THR A 201 -14.59 0.43 1.21
CA THR A 201 -15.45 1.38 0.47
C THR A 201 -15.26 2.84 0.89
N ASN A 202 -14.48 3.11 1.91
CA ASN A 202 -14.01 4.44 2.30
C ASN A 202 -12.78 4.34 3.23
N ALA A 203 -12.19 5.50 3.58
CA ALA A 203 -10.97 5.59 4.38
C ALA A 203 -11.08 4.92 5.77
N GLU A 204 -12.26 4.94 6.39
CA GLU A 204 -12.47 4.43 7.76
C GLU A 204 -12.78 2.92 7.81
N ARG A 205 -13.08 2.31 6.67
CA ARG A 205 -13.49 0.90 6.58
C ARG A 205 -12.38 -0.01 6.12
N ALA A 206 -11.16 0.43 6.27
CA ALA A 206 -9.95 -0.37 6.08
C ALA A 206 -8.90 0.01 7.13
N VAL A 207 -7.93 -0.86 7.33
CA VAL A 207 -6.66 -0.59 8.02
C VAL A 207 -5.52 -0.99 7.09
N TYR A 208 -4.40 -0.34 7.25
CA TYR A 208 -3.32 -0.31 6.28
C TYR A 208 -2.03 -0.82 6.90
N ASN A 209 -1.26 -1.61 6.18
CA ASN A 209 0.03 -2.11 6.64
C ASN A 209 1.22 -1.64 5.79
N GLY A 210 0.96 -0.76 4.82
CA GLY A 210 1.96 -0.15 3.95
C GLY A 210 2.51 1.19 4.48
N PRO A 211 3.34 1.87 3.67
CA PRO A 211 4.01 3.12 4.04
C PRO A 211 3.05 4.28 4.33
N PHE A 212 1.86 4.28 3.73
CA PHE A 212 0.83 5.30 3.93
C PHE A 212 -0.49 4.69 4.38
N LYS A 213 -1.39 5.54 4.87
CA LYS A 213 -2.78 5.23 5.16
C LYS A 213 -3.70 6.29 4.56
N VAL A 214 -4.86 5.89 4.05
CA VAL A 214 -5.87 6.83 3.57
C VAL A 214 -6.50 7.54 4.76
N THR A 215 -6.57 8.85 4.70
CA THR A 215 -7.24 9.68 5.73
C THR A 215 -8.44 10.42 5.19
N ASN A 216 -8.49 10.63 3.88
CA ASN A 216 -9.63 11.25 3.22
C ASN A 216 -9.80 10.62 1.84
N TRP A 217 -11.02 10.27 1.51
CA TRP A 217 -11.43 9.81 0.19
C TRP A 217 -12.78 10.45 -0.12
N GLN A 218 -12.75 11.44 -1.00
CA GLN A 218 -13.90 12.12 -1.55
C GLN A 218 -14.05 11.72 -3.01
N VAL A 219 -15.10 10.98 -3.28
CA VAL A 219 -15.43 10.46 -4.62
C VAL A 219 -15.49 11.62 -5.61
N GLU A 220 -14.93 11.43 -6.82
CA GLU A 220 -14.85 12.42 -7.90
C GLU A 220 -14.09 13.72 -7.53
N ASP A 221 -13.31 13.69 -6.46
CA ASP A 221 -12.52 14.85 -6.04
C ASP A 221 -11.07 14.49 -5.70
N LYS A 222 -10.86 13.84 -4.55
CA LYS A 222 -9.49 13.64 -4.05
C LYS A 222 -9.36 12.46 -3.10
N ILE A 223 -8.15 11.90 -3.09
CA ILE A 223 -7.72 10.92 -2.09
C ILE A 223 -6.47 11.46 -1.40
N GLN A 224 -6.46 11.46 -0.08
CA GLN A 224 -5.33 11.92 0.73
C GLN A 224 -4.76 10.77 1.55
N LEU A 225 -3.48 10.55 1.36
CA LEU A 225 -2.71 9.60 2.15
C LEU A 225 -1.77 10.38 3.08
N VAL A 226 -1.60 9.86 4.29
CA VAL A 226 -0.58 10.33 5.23
C VAL A 226 0.34 9.19 5.60
N LYS A 227 1.57 9.51 5.96
CA LYS A 227 2.57 8.55 6.42
C LYS A 227 2.01 7.67 7.54
N ASN A 228 2.18 6.35 7.40
CA ASN A 228 1.75 5.38 8.41
C ASN A 228 2.84 5.21 9.46
N ASN A 229 2.63 5.77 10.65
CA ASN A 229 3.59 5.67 11.76
C ASN A 229 3.72 4.26 12.34
N GLN A 230 2.83 3.33 12.00
CA GLN A 230 2.91 1.92 12.37
C GLN A 230 3.67 1.06 11.35
N TYR A 231 3.98 1.62 10.17
CA TYR A 231 4.73 0.90 9.14
C TYR A 231 6.12 0.51 9.65
N TRP A 232 6.52 -0.72 9.41
CA TRP A 232 7.77 -1.26 9.95
C TRP A 232 8.99 -0.50 9.41
N ASP A 233 8.98 -0.09 8.13
CA ASP A 233 10.07 0.64 7.48
C ASP A 233 9.82 2.15 7.38
N LYS A 234 9.05 2.71 8.29
CA LYS A 234 8.70 4.14 8.32
C LYS A 234 9.88 5.10 8.28
N LYS A 235 11.07 4.65 8.70
CA LYS A 235 12.30 5.47 8.67
C LYS A 235 12.76 5.80 7.25
N ASN A 236 12.48 4.92 6.29
CA ASN A 236 12.82 5.07 4.89
C ASN A 236 11.73 5.79 4.08
N VAL A 237 10.54 5.99 4.63
CA VAL A 237 9.47 6.79 4.01
C VAL A 237 9.78 8.26 4.20
N LYS A 238 10.10 8.95 3.10
CA LYS A 238 10.52 10.37 3.10
C LYS A 238 9.34 11.33 3.01
N LEU A 239 8.30 10.95 2.25
CA LEU A 239 7.11 11.77 2.09
C LEU A 239 6.23 11.71 3.34
N ASP A 240 5.63 12.84 3.69
CA ASP A 240 4.65 12.94 4.77
C ASP A 240 3.23 12.68 4.26
N LYS A 241 2.95 13.10 3.02
CA LYS A 241 1.62 12.99 2.40
C LYS A 241 1.71 12.64 0.91
N VAL A 242 0.68 11.97 0.42
CA VAL A 242 0.41 11.79 -1.01
C VAL A 242 -1.02 12.23 -1.27
N ASN A 243 -1.20 13.16 -2.18
CA ASN A 243 -2.50 13.69 -2.57
C ASN A 243 -2.78 13.31 -4.02
N TYR A 244 -3.81 12.53 -4.23
CA TYR A 244 -4.40 12.29 -5.54
C TYR A 244 -5.53 13.27 -5.76
N LYS A 245 -5.58 13.87 -6.94
CA LYS A 245 -6.66 14.75 -7.38
C LYS A 245 -7.20 14.22 -8.70
N GLU A 246 -8.50 14.03 -8.79
CA GLU A 246 -9.12 13.64 -10.04
C GLU A 246 -9.09 14.81 -11.03
N ALA A 247 -8.75 14.50 -12.31
CA ALA A 247 -8.84 15.49 -13.36
C ALA A 247 -10.31 15.87 -13.58
N PRO A 248 -10.62 17.15 -13.81
CA PRO A 248 -11.98 17.52 -14.20
C PRO A 248 -12.37 16.80 -15.47
N ALA A 249 -13.60 16.30 -15.53
CA ALA A 249 -14.16 15.76 -16.75
C ALA A 249 -14.13 16.84 -17.86
N CYS A 250 -13.58 16.49 -19.04
CA CYS A 250 -13.59 17.38 -20.22
C CYS A 250 -14.96 17.41 -20.87
#